data_80839ccb946f12425497b875fd7061c5
#
_entry.id   80839ccb946f12425497b875fd7061c5
#
_cell.length_a   1.000
_cell.length_b   1.000
_cell.length_c   1.000
_cell.angle_alpha   90.00
_cell.angle_beta   90.00
_cell.angle_gamma   90.00
#
_symmetry.space_group_name_H-M   'P 1'
#
loop_
_entity.id
_entity.type
_entity.pdbx_description
1 polymer ?
#
loop_
_entity_poly.entity_id
_entity_poly.type
_entity_poly.pdbx_seq_one_letter_code
_entity_poly.pdbx_strand_id
1 'polypeptide(L)'
;MGKIDEFERKIIEQGMTDEDFLEYKKMLKRVNDNFSKCQHCYTTAIQLPRKYAEQAVKLIQYGLENFSDSWFSTYTSYLYIGHIYEKESNYQKALESYLLAKEALGKDHQEYVEELSKDLMWMKLHVDSFKYSTELEDYLYQYQKTSDFSKAFVNTEFKVAIVNIVIALHYERHDEAKQFLKKVRNICTPNYAGKLYDILMRHKYKETLDITPEAISFIRRLEI
;
A
#
# COMPACT_ATOMS: atom_id res chain seq x y z
N MET A 1 26.97 3.49 -16.89
CA MET A 1 25.71 4.06 -16.39
C MET A 1 25.11 4.90 -17.51
N GLY A 2 23.86 4.68 -17.85
CA GLY A 2 23.19 5.36 -18.95
C GLY A 2 22.86 6.83 -18.59
N LYS A 3 22.69 7.67 -19.62
CA LYS A 3 22.28 9.07 -19.41
C LYS A 3 20.93 9.19 -18.69
N ILE A 4 20.04 8.20 -18.86
CA ILE A 4 18.74 8.16 -18.19
C ILE A 4 18.92 7.91 -16.69
N ASP A 5 19.80 7.00 -16.28
CA ASP A 5 20.04 6.68 -14.86
C ASP A 5 20.66 7.89 -14.10
N GLU A 6 21.48 8.69 -14.77
CA GLU A 6 22.04 9.92 -14.18
C GLU A 6 20.95 10.97 -14.00
N PHE A 7 20.06 11.08 -14.96
CA PHE A 7 18.95 12.02 -14.92
C PHE A 7 17.94 11.62 -13.85
N GLU A 8 17.61 10.32 -13.74
CA GLU A 8 16.74 9.77 -12.71
C GLU A 8 17.27 10.08 -11.30
N ARG A 9 18.57 9.87 -11.06
CA ARG A 9 19.16 10.25 -9.79
C ARG A 9 19.01 11.75 -9.48
N LYS A 10 19.25 12.61 -10.46
CA LYS A 10 19.05 14.05 -10.31
C LYS A 10 17.62 14.37 -9.85
N ILE A 11 16.61 13.84 -10.52
CA ILE A 11 15.21 14.13 -10.19
C ILE A 11 14.78 13.48 -8.87
N ILE A 12 15.33 12.34 -8.49
CA ILE A 12 15.08 11.70 -7.19
C ILE A 12 15.64 12.58 -6.06
N GLU A 13 16.82 13.14 -6.22
CA GLU A 13 17.45 13.99 -5.20
C GLU A 13 16.83 15.39 -5.09
N GLN A 14 16.56 16.03 -6.23
CA GLN A 14 16.17 17.44 -6.30
C GLN A 14 14.67 17.66 -6.49
N GLY A 15 13.94 16.61 -6.87
CA GLY A 15 12.57 16.67 -7.35
C GLY A 15 12.50 16.87 -8.86
N MET A 16 11.29 16.76 -9.40
CA MET A 16 11.02 16.83 -10.84
C MET A 16 10.22 18.10 -11.16
N THR A 17 10.80 18.99 -11.93
CA THR A 17 10.11 20.15 -12.50
C THR A 17 9.34 19.74 -13.76
N ASP A 18 8.48 20.62 -14.29
CA ASP A 18 7.82 20.38 -15.58
C ASP A 18 8.81 20.30 -16.75
N GLU A 19 9.92 21.04 -16.69
CA GLU A 19 11.00 20.97 -17.67
C GLU A 19 11.74 19.64 -17.58
N ASP A 20 12.05 19.17 -16.38
CA ASP A 20 12.64 17.86 -16.15
C ASP A 20 11.71 16.74 -16.68
N PHE A 21 10.40 16.88 -16.50
CA PHE A 21 9.43 15.92 -17.02
C PHE A 21 9.43 15.87 -18.55
N LEU A 22 9.51 17.03 -19.22
CA LEU A 22 9.63 17.09 -20.69
C LEU A 22 10.93 16.46 -21.18
N GLU A 23 12.05 16.68 -20.50
CA GLU A 23 13.34 16.09 -20.87
C GLU A 23 13.33 14.57 -20.62
N TYR A 24 12.74 14.13 -19.51
CA TYR A 24 12.58 12.70 -19.23
C TYR A 24 11.79 11.97 -20.31
N LYS A 25 10.70 12.57 -20.81
CA LYS A 25 9.93 12.03 -21.96
C LYS A 25 10.80 11.84 -23.20
N LYS A 26 11.73 12.75 -23.47
CA LYS A 26 12.66 12.62 -24.62
C LYS A 26 13.67 11.49 -24.39
N MET A 27 14.13 11.30 -23.15
CA MET A 27 15.04 10.20 -22.81
C MET A 27 14.37 8.85 -22.89
N LEU A 28 13.14 8.71 -22.41
CA LEU A 28 12.35 7.48 -22.49
C LEU A 28 12.13 7.02 -23.94
N LYS A 29 12.01 7.95 -24.91
CA LYS A 29 11.92 7.59 -26.34
C LYS A 29 13.14 6.82 -26.85
N ARG A 30 14.28 6.88 -26.19
CA ARG A 30 15.52 6.19 -26.55
C ARG A 30 15.66 4.82 -25.90
N VAL A 31 14.81 4.49 -24.94
CA VAL A 31 14.71 3.15 -24.33
C VAL A 31 14.04 2.23 -25.36
N ASN A 32 14.52 1.00 -25.48
CA ASN A 32 14.16 0.15 -26.62
C ASN A 32 12.73 -0.37 -26.56
N ASP A 33 12.25 -0.82 -25.40
CA ASP A 33 10.97 -1.50 -25.26
C ASP A 33 10.04 -0.80 -24.26
N ASN A 34 8.74 -1.02 -24.43
CA ASN A 34 7.72 -0.36 -23.63
C ASN A 34 7.72 -0.82 -22.18
N PHE A 35 8.01 -2.09 -21.91
CA PHE A 35 8.11 -2.60 -20.55
C PHE A 35 9.19 -1.84 -19.76
N SER A 36 10.40 -1.71 -20.32
CA SER A 36 11.49 -0.95 -19.71
C SER A 36 11.13 0.52 -19.52
N LYS A 37 10.45 1.16 -20.50
CA LYS A 37 9.98 2.56 -20.36
C LYS A 37 9.00 2.71 -19.19
N CYS A 38 8.02 1.81 -19.11
CA CYS A 38 7.06 1.81 -18.02
C CYS A 38 7.76 1.57 -16.68
N GLN A 39 8.71 0.61 -16.63
CA GLN A 39 9.50 0.30 -15.46
C GLN A 39 10.30 1.52 -14.99
N HIS A 40 10.97 2.24 -15.87
CA HIS A 40 11.66 3.48 -15.55
C HIS A 40 10.72 4.51 -14.89
N CYS A 41 9.51 4.67 -15.42
CA CYS A 41 8.53 5.60 -14.85
C CYS A 41 8.18 5.25 -13.40
N TYR A 42 7.77 4.01 -13.11
CA TYR A 42 7.34 3.68 -11.75
C TYR A 42 8.50 3.51 -10.77
N THR A 43 9.65 2.96 -11.19
CA THR A 43 10.81 2.81 -10.29
C THR A 43 11.40 4.16 -9.89
N THR A 44 11.40 5.14 -10.79
CA THR A 44 11.80 6.51 -10.48
C THR A 44 10.78 7.18 -9.56
N ALA A 45 9.50 7.04 -9.86
CA ALA A 45 8.42 7.65 -9.08
C ALA A 45 8.41 7.22 -7.61
N ILE A 46 8.58 5.92 -7.33
CA ILE A 46 8.57 5.39 -5.95
C ILE A 46 9.77 5.84 -5.11
N GLN A 47 10.83 6.30 -5.75
CA GLN A 47 12.03 6.82 -5.09
C GLN A 47 11.96 8.33 -4.85
N LEU A 48 10.98 9.03 -5.45
CA LEU A 48 10.79 10.46 -5.20
C LEU A 48 10.42 10.69 -3.72
N PRO A 49 11.01 11.73 -3.08
CA PRO A 49 10.59 12.11 -1.74
C PRO A 49 9.09 12.42 -1.66
N ARG A 50 8.48 12.12 -0.51
CA ARG A 50 7.03 12.27 -0.27
C ARG A 50 6.47 13.64 -0.71
N LYS A 51 7.21 14.71 -0.49
CA LYS A 51 6.79 16.06 -0.91
C LYS A 51 6.57 16.21 -2.43
N TYR A 52 6.95 15.22 -3.23
CA TYR A 52 6.77 15.16 -4.69
C TYR A 52 5.75 14.07 -5.10
N ALA A 53 4.81 13.72 -4.23
CA ALA A 53 3.82 12.67 -4.47
C ALA A 53 2.99 12.91 -5.75
N GLU A 54 2.61 14.16 -6.04
CA GLU A 54 1.88 14.50 -7.26
C GLU A 54 2.72 14.26 -8.53
N GLN A 55 4.00 14.62 -8.51
CA GLN A 55 4.92 14.37 -9.62
C GLN A 55 5.15 12.87 -9.80
N ALA A 56 5.24 12.12 -8.70
CA ALA A 56 5.38 10.67 -8.75
C ALA A 56 4.16 10.01 -9.41
N VAL A 57 2.95 10.38 -9.01
CA VAL A 57 1.71 9.90 -9.65
C VAL A 57 1.67 10.27 -11.12
N LYS A 58 1.97 11.52 -11.48
CA LYS A 58 2.01 12.00 -12.87
C LYS A 58 3.00 11.19 -13.72
N LEU A 59 4.15 10.82 -13.15
CA LEU A 59 5.16 10.03 -13.86
C LEU A 59 4.68 8.60 -14.12
N ILE A 60 4.07 7.94 -13.13
CA ILE A 60 3.52 6.59 -13.30
C ILE A 60 2.37 6.61 -14.30
N GLN A 61 1.46 7.58 -14.20
CA GLN A 61 0.35 7.74 -15.15
C GLN A 61 0.86 7.91 -16.58
N TYR A 62 1.90 8.71 -16.78
CA TYR A 62 2.52 8.85 -18.10
C TYR A 62 3.06 7.52 -18.64
N GLY A 63 3.73 6.73 -17.79
CA GLY A 63 4.20 5.39 -18.14
C GLY A 63 3.05 4.46 -18.53
N LEU A 64 1.99 4.47 -17.72
CA LEU A 64 0.79 3.66 -17.92
C LEU A 64 0.08 4.00 -19.25
N GLU A 65 -0.14 5.28 -19.52
CA GLU A 65 -0.87 5.75 -20.71
C GLU A 65 -0.11 5.54 -22.02
N ASN A 66 1.21 5.58 -21.99
CA ASN A 66 2.02 5.58 -23.22
C ASN A 66 2.80 4.29 -23.48
N PHE A 67 3.02 3.45 -22.47
CA PHE A 67 3.93 2.31 -22.56
C PHE A 67 3.39 1.02 -21.94
N SER A 68 2.26 1.05 -21.24
CA SER A 68 1.69 -0.16 -20.65
C SER A 68 1.10 -1.06 -21.76
N ASP A 69 1.76 -2.17 -22.01
CA ASP A 69 1.38 -3.17 -23.01
C ASP A 69 1.14 -4.56 -22.39
N SER A 70 1.23 -4.65 -21.06
CA SER A 70 1.03 -5.90 -20.32
C SER A 70 0.22 -5.68 -19.06
N TRP A 71 -0.48 -6.74 -18.62
CA TRP A 71 -1.20 -6.76 -17.36
C TRP A 71 -0.27 -6.41 -16.18
N PHE A 72 0.98 -6.91 -16.21
CA PHE A 72 1.95 -6.70 -15.14
C PHE A 72 2.35 -5.23 -15.00
N SER A 73 2.62 -4.55 -16.11
CA SER A 73 2.93 -3.11 -16.10
C SER A 73 1.75 -2.30 -15.60
N THR A 74 0.52 -2.65 -16.00
CA THR A 74 -0.71 -1.99 -15.56
C THR A 74 -0.95 -2.22 -14.07
N TYR A 75 -0.89 -3.47 -13.62
CA TYR A 75 -1.02 -3.84 -12.20
C TYR A 75 -0.02 -3.09 -11.33
N THR A 76 1.28 -3.18 -11.69
CA THR A 76 2.35 -2.56 -10.90
C THR A 76 2.21 -1.05 -10.82
N SER A 77 1.82 -0.40 -11.92
CA SER A 77 1.61 1.04 -11.96
C SER A 77 0.50 1.46 -10.98
N TYR A 78 -0.67 0.82 -11.03
CA TYR A 78 -1.77 1.13 -10.13
C TYR A 78 -1.45 0.77 -8.67
N LEU A 79 -0.73 -0.32 -8.42
CA LEU A 79 -0.26 -0.69 -7.09
C LEU A 79 0.59 0.43 -6.49
N TYR A 80 1.56 0.95 -7.24
CA TYR A 80 2.43 2.04 -6.76
C TYR A 80 1.70 3.36 -6.60
N ILE A 81 0.75 3.70 -7.47
CA ILE A 81 -0.12 4.87 -7.27
C ILE A 81 -0.89 4.73 -5.95
N GLY A 82 -1.44 3.54 -5.68
CA GLY A 82 -2.09 3.22 -4.41
C GLY A 82 -1.19 3.47 -3.21
N HIS A 83 0.03 2.93 -3.23
CA HIS A 83 1.02 3.15 -2.16
C HIS A 83 1.39 4.63 -1.96
N ILE A 84 1.47 5.42 -3.03
CA ILE A 84 1.73 6.86 -2.91
C ILE A 84 0.56 7.54 -2.19
N TYR A 85 -0.68 7.27 -2.59
CA TYR A 85 -1.86 7.86 -1.94
C TYR A 85 -2.06 7.37 -0.51
N GLU A 86 -1.75 6.11 -0.20
CA GLU A 86 -1.75 5.58 1.17
C GLU A 86 -0.78 6.36 2.07
N LYS A 87 0.45 6.58 1.62
CA LYS A 87 1.44 7.40 2.33
C LYS A 87 0.99 8.84 2.56
N GLU A 88 0.18 9.39 1.65
CA GLU A 88 -0.42 10.72 1.78
C GLU A 88 -1.71 10.71 2.63
N SER A 89 -2.10 9.56 3.19
CA SER A 89 -3.36 9.37 3.94
C SER A 89 -4.60 9.68 3.09
N ASN A 90 -4.47 9.60 1.77
CA ASN A 90 -5.60 9.73 0.84
C ASN A 90 -6.18 8.34 0.56
N TYR A 91 -6.81 7.77 1.58
CA TYR A 91 -7.27 6.38 1.58
C TYR A 91 -8.28 6.08 0.48
N GLN A 92 -9.13 7.06 0.11
CA GLN A 92 -10.09 6.89 -0.97
C GLN A 92 -9.39 6.67 -2.31
N LYS A 93 -8.43 7.54 -2.68
CA LYS A 93 -7.67 7.38 -3.93
C LYS A 93 -6.76 6.16 -3.91
N ALA A 94 -6.23 5.80 -2.74
CA ALA A 94 -5.46 4.57 -2.58
C ALA A 94 -6.34 3.34 -2.87
N LEU A 95 -7.54 3.26 -2.28
CA LEU A 95 -8.51 2.19 -2.53
C LEU A 95 -8.87 2.08 -4.01
N GLU A 96 -9.21 3.20 -4.65
CA GLU A 96 -9.51 3.24 -6.09
C GLU A 96 -8.36 2.71 -6.94
N SER A 97 -7.12 3.10 -6.61
CA SER A 97 -5.93 2.63 -7.32
C SER A 97 -5.71 1.13 -7.13
N TYR A 98 -5.89 0.61 -5.92
CA TYR A 98 -5.77 -0.83 -5.67
C TYR A 98 -6.88 -1.64 -6.34
N LEU A 99 -8.09 -1.08 -6.48
CA LEU A 99 -9.15 -1.72 -7.26
C LEU A 99 -8.81 -1.81 -8.75
N LEU A 100 -8.22 -0.74 -9.32
CA LEU A 100 -7.71 -0.76 -10.69
C LEU A 100 -6.55 -1.75 -10.87
N ALA A 101 -5.67 -1.88 -9.87
CA ALA A 101 -4.64 -2.92 -9.85
C ALA A 101 -5.26 -4.32 -9.85
N LYS A 102 -6.30 -4.55 -9.04
CA LYS A 102 -7.04 -5.83 -9.01
C LYS A 102 -7.69 -6.14 -10.35
N GLU A 103 -8.28 -5.16 -11.00
CA GLU A 103 -8.90 -5.31 -12.33
C GLU A 103 -7.86 -5.70 -13.39
N ALA A 104 -6.67 -5.11 -13.34
CA ALA A 104 -5.58 -5.42 -14.27
C ALA A 104 -5.07 -6.86 -14.16
N LEU A 105 -5.19 -7.52 -13.00
CA LEU A 105 -4.82 -8.93 -12.82
C LEU A 105 -5.75 -9.89 -13.55
N GLY A 106 -7.03 -9.52 -13.70
CA GLY A 106 -8.02 -10.39 -14.29
C GLY A 106 -8.22 -11.70 -13.50
N LYS A 107 -8.57 -12.79 -14.22
CA LYS A 107 -8.83 -14.10 -13.59
C LYS A 107 -7.60 -15.01 -13.53
N ASP A 108 -6.57 -14.71 -14.30
CA ASP A 108 -5.44 -15.62 -14.54
C ASP A 108 -4.28 -15.42 -13.54
N HIS A 109 -4.33 -14.36 -12.73
CA HIS A 109 -3.25 -13.99 -11.80
C HIS A 109 -3.74 -13.88 -10.35
N GLN A 110 -4.47 -14.90 -9.89
CA GLN A 110 -5.09 -14.91 -8.56
C GLN A 110 -4.08 -14.87 -7.41
N GLU A 111 -2.87 -15.36 -7.62
CA GLU A 111 -1.78 -15.30 -6.64
C GLU A 111 -1.42 -13.87 -6.21
N TYR A 112 -1.57 -12.89 -7.12
CA TYR A 112 -1.35 -11.48 -6.81
C TYR A 112 -2.57 -10.81 -6.16
N VAL A 113 -3.78 -11.31 -6.43
CA VAL A 113 -5.02 -10.80 -5.80
C VAL A 113 -4.97 -10.97 -4.30
N GLU A 114 -4.37 -12.04 -3.82
CA GLU A 114 -4.25 -12.36 -2.41
C GLU A 114 -3.37 -11.36 -1.68
N GLU A 115 -2.18 -11.09 -2.24
CA GLU A 115 -1.29 -10.09 -1.66
C GLU A 115 -1.93 -8.70 -1.66
N LEU A 116 -2.63 -8.34 -2.74
CA LEU A 116 -3.34 -7.08 -2.86
C LEU A 116 -4.54 -6.98 -1.90
N SER A 117 -5.15 -8.12 -1.53
CA SER A 117 -6.32 -8.13 -0.65
C SER A 117 -6.04 -7.53 0.74
N LYS A 118 -4.83 -7.65 1.26
CA LYS A 118 -4.43 -6.99 2.53
C LYS A 118 -4.47 -5.46 2.42
N ASP A 119 -4.06 -4.90 1.28
CA ASP A 119 -4.03 -3.46 1.07
C ASP A 119 -5.45 -2.94 0.79
N LEU A 120 -6.24 -3.68 0.00
CA LEU A 120 -7.67 -3.40 -0.21
C LEU A 120 -8.45 -3.41 1.11
N MET A 121 -8.25 -4.43 1.93
CA MET A 121 -8.86 -4.57 3.25
C MET A 121 -8.52 -3.38 4.15
N TRP A 122 -7.25 -2.99 4.18
CA TRP A 122 -6.77 -1.90 5.03
C TRP A 122 -7.28 -0.54 4.56
N MET A 123 -7.27 -0.27 3.25
CA MET A 123 -7.83 0.96 2.70
C MET A 123 -9.35 1.04 2.89
N LYS A 124 -10.07 -0.05 2.64
CA LYS A 124 -11.52 -0.11 2.86
C LYS A 124 -11.88 0.22 4.31
N LEU A 125 -11.12 -0.33 5.25
CA LEU A 125 -11.32 -0.06 6.67
C LEU A 125 -11.18 1.43 7.01
N HIS A 126 -10.20 2.13 6.43
CA HIS A 126 -10.03 3.57 6.63
C HIS A 126 -11.12 4.40 5.98
N VAL A 127 -11.48 4.07 4.72
CA VAL A 127 -12.56 4.74 3.97
C VAL A 127 -13.89 4.61 4.72
N ASP A 128 -14.20 3.44 5.26
CA ASP A 128 -15.42 3.19 6.01
C ASP A 128 -15.34 3.64 7.48
N SER A 129 -14.29 4.35 7.87
CA SER A 129 -14.07 4.85 9.25
C SER A 129 -14.16 3.73 10.30
N PHE A 130 -13.54 2.58 10.01
CA PHE A 130 -13.51 1.39 10.87
C PHE A 130 -14.91 0.79 11.12
N LYS A 131 -15.78 0.87 10.12
CA LYS A 131 -17.09 0.20 10.14
C LYS A 131 -17.04 -1.07 9.28
N TYR A 132 -17.96 -1.99 9.58
CA TYR A 132 -18.15 -3.19 8.80
C TYR A 132 -18.69 -2.89 7.40
N SER A 133 -18.19 -3.66 6.43
CA SER A 133 -18.79 -3.83 5.10
C SER A 133 -18.56 -5.26 4.62
N THR A 134 -19.41 -5.73 3.71
CA THR A 134 -19.28 -7.07 3.12
C THR A 134 -18.00 -7.24 2.33
N GLU A 135 -17.57 -6.19 1.64
CA GLU A 135 -16.31 -6.18 0.90
C GLU A 135 -15.08 -6.38 1.81
N LEU A 136 -15.14 -5.84 3.05
CA LEU A 136 -14.08 -6.05 4.03
C LEU A 136 -13.93 -7.53 4.40
N GLU A 137 -15.06 -8.22 4.55
CA GLU A 137 -15.11 -9.65 4.84
C GLU A 137 -14.61 -10.48 3.65
N ASP A 138 -15.00 -10.11 2.43
CA ASP A 138 -14.52 -10.74 1.19
C ASP A 138 -12.99 -10.60 1.01
N TYR A 139 -12.44 -9.42 1.27
CA TYR A 139 -10.99 -9.22 1.20
C TYR A 139 -10.24 -10.01 2.27
N LEU A 140 -10.78 -10.08 3.50
CA LEU A 140 -10.20 -10.91 4.56
C LEU A 140 -10.21 -12.38 4.17
N TYR A 141 -11.34 -12.88 3.63
CA TYR A 141 -11.47 -14.26 3.18
C TYR A 141 -10.46 -14.61 2.08
N GLN A 142 -10.33 -13.74 1.06
CA GLN A 142 -9.36 -13.92 -0.02
C GLN A 142 -7.93 -13.97 0.53
N TYR A 143 -7.59 -13.05 1.43
CA TYR A 143 -6.28 -13.04 2.07
C TYR A 143 -6.03 -14.32 2.88
N GLN A 144 -6.99 -14.79 3.66
CA GLN A 144 -6.84 -15.97 4.52
C GLN A 144 -6.71 -17.28 3.74
N LYS A 145 -7.39 -17.39 2.59
CA LYS A 145 -7.40 -18.59 1.75
C LYS A 145 -6.00 -19.01 1.28
N THR A 146 -5.08 -18.12 1.21
CA THR A 146 -3.83 -18.25 0.46
C THR A 146 -2.59 -17.83 1.22
N SER A 147 -2.75 -17.11 2.35
CA SER A 147 -1.61 -16.70 3.15
C SER A 147 -1.06 -17.87 3.98
N ASP A 148 0.23 -18.15 3.80
CA ASP A 148 0.99 -18.92 4.77
C ASP A 148 1.21 -18.05 6.02
N PHE A 149 0.27 -18.16 6.98
CA PHE A 149 0.32 -17.39 8.24
C PHE A 149 1.61 -17.57 9.04
N SER A 150 2.40 -18.61 8.74
CA SER A 150 3.69 -18.83 9.41
C SER A 150 4.73 -17.76 9.07
N LYS A 151 4.51 -16.99 8.00
CA LYS A 151 5.39 -15.94 7.49
C LYS A 151 4.79 -14.54 7.55
N ALA A 152 3.62 -14.38 8.18
CA ALA A 152 2.97 -13.08 8.25
C ALA A 152 3.84 -12.08 9.04
N PHE A 153 4.13 -10.96 8.41
CA PHE A 153 4.81 -9.85 9.10
C PHE A 153 3.90 -9.28 10.18
N VAL A 154 4.48 -8.81 11.28
CA VAL A 154 3.75 -8.22 12.44
C VAL A 154 2.76 -7.13 12.02
N ASN A 155 3.09 -6.35 11.00
CA ASN A 155 2.21 -5.33 10.43
C ASN A 155 0.94 -5.94 9.83
N THR A 156 1.08 -7.02 9.08
CA THR A 156 -0.07 -7.74 8.50
C THR A 156 -0.94 -8.36 9.58
N GLU A 157 -0.33 -8.95 10.63
CA GLU A 157 -1.07 -9.49 11.78
C GLU A 157 -1.88 -8.42 12.50
N PHE A 158 -1.32 -7.21 12.65
CA PHE A 158 -2.01 -6.06 13.22
C PHE A 158 -3.22 -5.66 12.37
N LYS A 159 -3.03 -5.43 11.07
CA LYS A 159 -4.11 -5.07 10.12
C LYS A 159 -5.24 -6.11 10.14
N VAL A 160 -4.90 -7.39 10.04
CA VAL A 160 -5.85 -8.51 10.07
C VAL A 160 -6.60 -8.58 11.40
N ALA A 161 -5.93 -8.38 12.52
CA ALA A 161 -6.59 -8.40 13.83
C ALA A 161 -7.59 -7.25 14.00
N ILE A 162 -7.28 -6.04 13.51
CA ILE A 162 -8.22 -4.90 13.52
C ILE A 162 -9.45 -5.21 12.66
N VAL A 163 -9.28 -5.78 11.48
CA VAL A 163 -10.40 -6.16 10.61
C VAL A 163 -11.29 -7.20 11.30
N ASN A 164 -10.70 -8.22 11.91
CA ASN A 164 -11.46 -9.22 12.65
C ASN A 164 -12.22 -8.62 13.84
N ILE A 165 -11.67 -7.63 14.54
CA ILE A 165 -12.40 -6.89 15.59
C ILE A 165 -13.65 -6.23 15.01
N VAL A 166 -13.53 -5.52 13.89
CA VAL A 166 -14.66 -4.83 13.24
C VAL A 166 -15.76 -5.83 12.83
N ILE A 167 -15.37 -6.96 12.22
CA ILE A 167 -16.29 -8.01 11.81
C ILE A 167 -16.96 -8.67 13.03
N ALA A 168 -16.18 -9.02 14.06
CA ALA A 168 -16.72 -9.63 15.28
C ALA A 168 -17.71 -8.72 16.01
N LEU A 169 -17.41 -7.40 16.08
CA LEU A 169 -18.32 -6.42 16.67
C LEU A 169 -19.63 -6.29 15.88
N HIS A 170 -19.55 -6.32 14.53
CA HIS A 170 -20.74 -6.28 13.69
C HIS A 170 -21.69 -7.45 13.97
N TYR A 171 -21.15 -8.66 14.17
CA TYR A 171 -21.93 -9.86 14.49
C TYR A 171 -22.14 -10.08 15.99
N GLU A 172 -21.93 -9.06 16.81
CA GLU A 172 -22.09 -9.13 18.28
C GLU A 172 -21.26 -10.23 18.97
N ARG A 173 -20.17 -10.68 18.32
CA ARG A 173 -19.25 -11.70 18.84
C ARG A 173 -18.20 -11.07 19.77
N HIS A 174 -18.66 -10.52 20.92
CA HIS A 174 -17.83 -9.72 21.81
C HIS A 174 -16.61 -10.46 22.38
N ASP A 175 -16.73 -11.76 22.69
CA ASP A 175 -15.60 -12.54 23.22
C ASP A 175 -14.50 -12.73 22.17
N GLU A 176 -14.89 -12.91 20.91
CA GLU A 176 -13.97 -13.00 19.79
C GLU A 176 -13.28 -11.63 19.56
N ALA A 177 -14.04 -10.55 19.58
CA ALA A 177 -13.49 -9.19 19.50
C ALA A 177 -12.47 -8.91 20.62
N LYS A 178 -12.75 -9.33 21.87
CA LYS A 178 -11.81 -9.25 23.00
C LYS A 178 -10.51 -10.02 22.76
N GLN A 179 -10.59 -11.22 22.18
CA GLN A 179 -9.40 -12.01 21.88
C GLN A 179 -8.51 -11.31 20.85
N PHE A 180 -9.08 -10.76 19.77
CA PHE A 180 -8.34 -9.99 18.78
C PHE A 180 -7.81 -8.69 19.36
N LEU A 181 -8.59 -7.99 20.20
CA LEU A 181 -8.13 -6.79 20.87
C LEU A 181 -6.94 -7.07 21.82
N LYS A 182 -6.97 -8.20 22.55
CA LYS A 182 -5.83 -8.66 23.35
C LYS A 182 -4.60 -8.93 22.47
N LYS A 183 -4.78 -9.56 21.29
CA LYS A 183 -3.69 -9.77 20.32
C LYS A 183 -3.11 -8.42 19.87
N VAL A 184 -3.95 -7.48 19.46
CA VAL A 184 -3.54 -6.12 19.06
C VAL A 184 -2.79 -5.40 20.20
N ARG A 185 -3.35 -5.43 21.43
CA ARG A 185 -2.69 -4.83 22.60
C ARG A 185 -1.36 -5.48 22.91
N ASN A 186 -1.22 -6.79 22.77
CA ASN A 186 0.06 -7.49 22.93
C ASN A 186 1.08 -7.05 21.86
N ILE A 187 0.66 -6.90 20.61
CA ILE A 187 1.48 -6.35 19.53
C ILE A 187 1.91 -4.91 19.86
N CYS A 188 1.04 -4.14 20.52
CA CYS A 188 1.23 -2.72 20.86
C CYS A 188 1.72 -2.46 22.31
N THR A 189 1.94 -3.49 23.17
CA THR A 189 2.37 -3.25 24.56
C THR A 189 3.88 -3.05 24.74
N PRO A 190 4.34 -2.27 25.77
CA PRO A 190 5.74 -1.91 25.94
C PRO A 190 6.74 -3.06 26.09
N ASN A 191 6.35 -4.27 26.48
CA ASN A 191 7.27 -5.41 26.52
C ASN A 191 7.50 -6.08 25.14
N TYR A 192 6.55 -5.98 24.24
CA TYR A 192 6.68 -6.25 22.82
C TYR A 192 6.89 -4.93 22.07
N ALA A 193 6.19 -3.90 22.45
CA ALA A 193 6.28 -2.55 21.95
C ALA A 193 7.36 -1.71 22.68
N GLY A 194 7.95 -2.10 23.80
CA GLY A 194 9.21 -1.48 24.19
C GLY A 194 10.26 -1.82 23.16
N LYS A 195 10.37 -3.09 22.76
CA LYS A 195 11.20 -3.47 21.62
C LYS A 195 10.59 -3.06 20.28
N LEU A 196 9.31 -3.15 20.08
CA LEU A 196 8.67 -2.79 18.81
C LEU A 196 8.44 -1.28 18.70
N TYR A 197 8.08 -0.58 19.78
CA TYR A 197 8.00 0.88 19.84
C TYR A 197 9.41 1.49 19.79
N ASP A 198 10.41 0.90 20.43
CA ASP A 198 11.83 1.25 20.23
C ASP A 198 12.35 0.88 18.86
N ILE A 199 11.87 -0.20 18.26
CA ILE A 199 12.15 -0.59 16.88
C ILE A 199 11.38 0.33 15.93
N LEU A 200 10.13 0.71 16.23
CA LEU A 200 9.30 1.65 15.49
C LEU A 200 9.78 3.09 15.62
N MET A 201 10.32 3.45 16.77
CA MET A 201 10.93 4.77 17.01
C MET A 201 12.37 4.84 16.48
N ARG A 202 13.03 3.74 16.28
CA ARG A 202 14.30 3.67 15.53
C ARG A 202 13.97 3.72 14.03
N HIS A 203 14.29 4.83 13.42
CA HIS A 203 14.01 5.28 12.04
C HIS A 203 13.84 4.24 10.93
N LYS A 204 14.37 3.02 11.08
CA LYS A 204 14.40 2.00 10.04
C LYS A 204 13.11 1.16 9.93
N TYR A 205 12.25 1.16 10.95
CA TYR A 205 11.02 0.38 11.01
C TYR A 205 9.76 1.25 11.14
N LYS A 206 9.93 2.58 11.28
CA LYS A 206 8.83 3.55 11.32
C LYS A 206 8.01 3.55 10.03
N GLU A 207 8.64 3.12 8.93
CA GLU A 207 8.03 3.00 7.60
C GLU A 207 7.30 1.66 7.38
N THR A 208 7.48 0.67 8.25
CA THR A 208 6.96 -0.69 8.05
C THR A 208 5.73 -1.04 8.88
N LEU A 209 5.39 -0.25 9.90
CA LEU A 209 4.17 -0.42 10.67
C LEU A 209 3.22 0.75 10.39
N ASP A 210 2.30 0.53 9.47
CA ASP A 210 1.22 1.46 9.14
C ASP A 210 0.16 1.49 10.24
N ILE A 211 0.61 1.78 11.49
CA ILE A 211 -0.30 2.08 12.58
C ILE A 211 -0.70 3.54 12.41
N THR A 212 -1.81 3.74 11.74
CA THR A 212 -2.34 5.07 11.52
C THR A 212 -2.91 5.67 12.82
N PRO A 213 -2.93 7.00 12.97
CA PRO A 213 -3.59 7.67 14.11
C PRO A 213 -5.06 7.26 14.25
N GLU A 214 -5.74 7.00 13.15
CA GLU A 214 -7.13 6.56 13.09
C GLU A 214 -7.29 5.16 13.71
N ALA A 215 -6.41 4.20 13.38
CA ALA A 215 -6.41 2.86 13.96
C ALA A 215 -6.14 2.92 15.48
N ILE A 216 -5.19 3.74 15.93
CA ILE A 216 -4.93 3.95 17.34
C ILE A 216 -6.17 4.54 18.04
N SER A 217 -6.80 5.54 17.43
CA SER A 217 -8.00 6.16 17.95
C SER A 217 -9.17 5.17 18.03
N PHE A 218 -9.32 4.30 17.02
CA PHE A 218 -10.31 3.23 17.02
C PHE A 218 -10.08 2.27 18.20
N ILE A 219 -8.86 1.72 18.34
CA ILE A 219 -8.52 0.79 19.43
C ILE A 219 -8.76 1.39 20.80
N ARG A 220 -8.41 2.67 21.02
CA ARG A 220 -8.60 3.36 22.31
C ARG A 220 -10.07 3.52 22.70
N ARG A 221 -10.97 3.62 21.72
CA ARG A 221 -12.41 3.75 21.95
C ARG A 221 -13.10 2.42 22.24
N LEU A 222 -12.42 1.30 22.01
CA LEU A 222 -13.00 -0.02 22.30
C LEU A 222 -12.92 -0.29 23.81
N GLU A 223 -13.96 0.09 24.52
CA GLU A 223 -14.23 -0.30 25.92
C GLU A 223 -14.96 -1.65 25.92
N ILE A 224 -14.21 -2.74 25.63
CA ILE A 224 -14.78 -4.11 25.64
C ILE A 224 -14.17 -4.90 26.78
#